data_60575c3767c158f6930df0bcd8334090
#
_entry.id   60575c3767c158f6930df0bcd8334090
#
_cell.length_a   1.000
_cell.length_b   1.000
_cell.length_c   1.000
_cell.angle_alpha   90.00
_cell.angle_beta   90.00
_cell.angle_gamma   90.00
#
_symmetry.space_group_name_H-M   'P 1'
#
loop_
_entity.id
_entity.type
_entity.pdbx_description
1 polymer ?
#
loop_
_entity_poly.entity_id
_entity_poly.type
_entity_poly.pdbx_seq_one_letter_code
_entity_poly.pdbx_strand_id
1 'polypeptide(L)'
;MLTGEVFSEKNDKFGGNIRMFDGFLRVAAATPDIRVADCSFNGASAAALVSEAYEQGVSLLVLPELCLTGYTCSDLFLQESLLDGAEKALVALTESTRDRNMVV
;
A
#
# COMPACT_ATOMS: atom_id res chain seq x y z
N MET A 1 4.56 -10.66 -0.90
CA MET A 1 5.81 -10.68 -1.68
C MET A 1 6.02 -9.33 -2.33
N LEU A 2 7.13 -8.72 -2.08
CA LEU A 2 7.51 -7.43 -2.64
C LEU A 2 8.32 -7.65 -3.93
N THR A 3 7.87 -7.10 -5.05
CA THR A 3 8.63 -7.04 -6.31
C THR A 3 8.91 -5.58 -6.63
N GLY A 4 10.17 -5.24 -6.89
CA GLY A 4 10.60 -3.86 -7.13
C GLY A 4 11.24 -3.69 -8.49
N GLU A 5 10.94 -2.56 -9.14
CA GLU A 5 11.62 -2.11 -10.35
C GLU A 5 12.13 -0.69 -10.15
N VAL A 6 13.24 -0.37 -10.80
CA VAL A 6 13.83 0.96 -10.78
C VAL A 6 13.58 1.62 -12.11
N PHE A 7 12.82 2.72 -12.11
CA PHE A 7 12.58 3.52 -13.31
C PHE A 7 13.40 4.80 -13.29
N SER A 8 13.96 5.15 -14.45
CA SER A 8 14.64 6.39 -14.68
C SER A 8 13.64 7.44 -15.18
N GLU A 9 13.31 8.40 -14.35
CA GLU A 9 12.62 9.59 -14.83
C GLU A 9 13.19 10.83 -14.14
N LYS A 10 13.72 11.76 -14.95
CA LYS A 10 14.05 13.09 -14.48
C LYS A 10 12.74 13.85 -14.28
N ASN A 11 12.23 13.82 -13.08
CA ASN A 11 11.09 14.66 -12.77
C ASN A 11 11.36 15.50 -11.53
N ASP A 12 11.93 16.69 -11.77
CA ASP A 12 12.18 17.72 -10.76
C ASP A 12 10.87 18.36 -10.22
N LYS A 13 9.71 17.83 -10.60
CA LYS A 13 8.39 18.42 -10.33
C LYS A 13 7.52 17.70 -9.31
N PHE A 14 7.93 16.54 -8.82
CA PHE A 14 7.25 15.96 -7.65
C PHE A 14 7.74 16.68 -6.41
N GLY A 15 6.82 17.38 -5.75
CA GLY A 15 7.14 18.22 -4.58
C GLY A 15 8.07 17.54 -3.60
N GLY A 16 9.15 18.13 -3.35
CA GLY A 16 10.32 18.03 -2.49
C GLY A 16 10.59 16.84 -1.58
N ASN A 17 9.75 15.80 -1.52
CA ASN A 17 9.83 14.77 -0.48
C ASN A 17 9.91 13.33 -1.01
N ILE A 18 9.86 13.08 -2.30
CA ILE A 18 10.00 11.74 -2.86
C ILE A 18 11.49 11.43 -3.00
N ARG A 19 11.92 10.29 -2.48
CA ARG A 19 13.31 9.85 -2.58
C ARG A 19 13.66 9.54 -4.04
N MET A 20 14.52 10.39 -4.62
CA MET A 20 15.12 10.13 -5.92
C MET A 20 16.61 9.85 -5.73
N PHE A 21 17.12 8.82 -6.38
CA PHE A 21 18.54 8.49 -6.41
C PHE A 21 19.08 8.70 -7.81
N ASP A 22 19.96 9.69 -7.99
CA ASP A 22 20.62 9.98 -9.27
C ASP A 22 19.67 10.12 -10.48
N GLY A 23 18.46 10.65 -10.25
CA GLY A 23 17.43 10.76 -11.28
C GLY A 23 16.55 9.52 -11.45
N PHE A 24 16.69 8.51 -10.59
CA PHE A 24 15.87 7.29 -10.58
C PHE A 24 14.86 7.34 -9.45
N LEU A 25 13.66 6.85 -9.73
CA LEU A 25 12.61 6.63 -8.75
C LEU A 25 12.46 5.12 -8.52
N ARG A 26 12.57 4.68 -7.27
CA ARG A 26 12.32 3.27 -6.94
C ARG A 26 10.84 3.07 -6.72
N VAL A 27 10.25 2.19 -7.50
CA VAL A 27 8.84 1.78 -7.38
C VAL A 27 8.74 0.29 -7.10
N ALA A 28 7.66 -0.12 -6.46
CA ALA A 28 7.40 -1.52 -6.17
C ALA A 28 5.92 -1.85 -6.29
N ALA A 29 5.63 -3.09 -6.62
CA ALA A 29 4.32 -3.71 -6.45
C ALA A 29 4.44 -4.81 -5.40
N ALA A 30 3.46 -4.89 -4.51
CA ALA A 30 3.44 -5.90 -3.46
C ALA A 30 2.09 -6.58 -3.38
N THR A 31 2.11 -7.87 -3.06
CA THR A 31 0.91 -8.66 -2.85
C THR A 31 0.89 -9.14 -1.40
N PRO A 32 0.03 -8.57 -0.55
CA PRO A 32 -0.09 -9.00 0.83
C PRO A 32 -0.76 -10.38 0.94
N ASP A 33 -0.46 -11.10 1.99
CA ASP A 33 -1.29 -12.23 2.41
C ASP A 33 -2.62 -11.69 2.89
N ILE A 34 -3.71 -12.27 2.41
CA ILE A 34 -5.06 -11.82 2.75
C ILE A 34 -5.93 -12.96 3.29
N ARG A 35 -6.88 -12.57 4.13
CA ARG A 35 -8.00 -13.40 4.56
C ARG A 35 -9.30 -12.75 4.13
N VAL A 36 -10.18 -13.53 3.52
CA VAL A 36 -11.48 -13.04 3.03
C VAL A 36 -12.26 -12.38 4.16
N ALA A 37 -12.71 -11.14 3.94
CA ALA A 37 -13.48 -10.32 4.87
C ALA A 37 -12.82 -10.00 6.23
N ASP A 38 -11.54 -10.32 6.41
CA ASP A 38 -10.76 -9.97 7.61
C ASP A 38 -9.95 -8.69 7.36
N CYS A 39 -10.61 -7.55 7.36
CA CYS A 39 -10.00 -6.26 7.07
C CYS A 39 -8.88 -5.89 8.05
N SER A 40 -8.99 -6.32 9.30
CA SER A 40 -7.96 -6.08 10.32
C SER A 40 -6.67 -6.82 10.00
N PHE A 41 -6.76 -8.10 9.68
CA PHE A 41 -5.60 -8.90 9.24
C PHE A 41 -5.01 -8.35 7.95
N ASN A 42 -5.87 -8.07 6.97
CA ASN A 42 -5.44 -7.60 5.65
C ASN A 42 -4.76 -6.23 5.73
N GLY A 43 -5.30 -5.33 6.55
CA GLY A 43 -4.69 -4.02 6.80
C GLY A 43 -3.32 -4.12 7.47
N ALA A 44 -3.16 -5.02 8.44
CA ALA A 44 -1.87 -5.27 9.09
C ALA A 44 -0.85 -5.88 8.12
N SER A 45 -1.28 -6.81 7.28
CA SER A 45 -0.44 -7.41 6.23
C SER A 45 0.05 -6.35 5.23
N ALA A 46 -0.85 -5.49 4.76
CA ALA A 46 -0.51 -4.37 3.89
C ALA A 46 0.48 -3.39 4.56
N ALA A 47 0.24 -3.03 5.82
CA ALA A 47 1.11 -2.12 6.56
C ALA A 47 2.53 -2.69 6.75
N ALA A 48 2.67 -4.00 6.93
CA ALA A 48 3.97 -4.65 7.00
C ALA A 48 4.75 -4.49 5.69
N LEU A 49 4.09 -4.69 4.53
CA LEU A 49 4.70 -4.49 3.21
C LEU A 49 5.05 -3.02 2.95
N VAL A 50 4.21 -2.09 3.40
CA VAL A 50 4.51 -0.65 3.35
C VAL A 50 5.78 -0.32 4.12
N SER A 51 5.94 -0.87 5.31
CA SER A 51 7.14 -0.66 6.13
C SER A 51 8.39 -1.25 5.46
N GLU A 52 8.31 -2.46 4.95
CA GLU A 52 9.40 -3.10 4.22
C GLU A 52 9.79 -2.29 2.97
N ALA A 53 8.81 -1.86 2.18
CA ALA A 53 9.05 -1.04 1.00
C ALA A 53 9.74 0.29 1.37
N TYR A 54 9.28 0.94 2.44
CA TYR A 54 9.88 2.18 2.91
C TYR A 54 11.36 1.99 3.32
N GLU A 55 11.67 0.93 4.05
CA GLU A 55 13.05 0.60 4.45
C GLU A 55 13.96 0.33 3.25
N GLN A 56 13.41 -0.23 2.17
CA GLN A 56 14.11 -0.44 0.91
C GLN A 56 14.23 0.81 0.03
N GLY A 57 13.71 1.95 0.49
CA GLY A 57 13.78 3.22 -0.24
C GLY A 57 12.79 3.33 -1.41
N VAL A 58 11.71 2.56 -1.37
CA VAL A 58 10.62 2.67 -2.36
C VAL A 58 9.90 3.99 -2.20
N SER A 59 9.66 4.69 -3.30
CA SER A 59 8.96 5.97 -3.33
C SER A 59 7.50 5.84 -3.78
N LEU A 60 7.18 4.79 -4.53
CA LEU A 60 5.82 4.47 -4.96
C LEU A 60 5.60 2.96 -4.78
N LEU A 61 4.62 2.60 -3.97
CA LEU A 61 4.20 1.22 -3.76
C LEU A 61 2.77 1.04 -4.29
N VAL A 62 2.56 0.01 -5.07
CA VAL A 62 1.23 -0.37 -5.58
C VAL A 62 0.80 -1.67 -4.92
N LEU A 63 -0.37 -1.67 -4.32
CA LEU A 63 -1.04 -2.83 -3.75
C LEU A 63 -2.20 -3.28 -4.66
N PRO A 64 -2.62 -4.55 -4.60
CA PRO A 64 -3.73 -5.03 -5.41
C PRO A 64 -5.05 -4.37 -5.02
N GLU A 65 -5.95 -4.24 -5.99
CA GLU A 65 -7.35 -3.90 -5.74
C GLU A 65 -7.96 -4.89 -4.72
N LEU A 66 -8.88 -4.42 -3.89
CA LEU A 66 -9.56 -5.20 -2.85
C LEU A 66 -8.64 -5.92 -1.86
N CYS A 67 -7.39 -5.49 -1.71
CA CYS A 67 -6.45 -6.13 -0.77
C CYS A 67 -6.86 -6.01 0.71
N LEU A 68 -7.76 -5.08 1.06
CA LEU A 68 -8.27 -4.93 2.43
C LEU A 68 -9.45 -5.86 2.73
N THR A 69 -10.25 -6.23 1.74
CA THR A 69 -11.43 -7.07 1.91
C THR A 69 -11.22 -8.49 1.41
N GLY A 70 -10.44 -8.66 0.35
CA GLY A 70 -10.35 -9.87 -0.47
C GLY A 70 -11.35 -9.85 -1.62
N TYR A 71 -11.05 -10.58 -2.68
CA TYR A 71 -11.87 -10.62 -3.90
C TYR A 71 -13.13 -11.45 -3.78
N THR A 72 -13.09 -12.48 -2.96
CA THR A 72 -14.14 -13.51 -2.88
C THR A 72 -15.16 -13.26 -1.77
N CYS A 73 -15.36 -11.99 -1.40
CA CYS A 73 -16.35 -11.62 -0.39
C CYS A 73 -17.81 -11.81 -0.84
N SER A 74 -18.06 -11.81 -2.17
CA SER A 74 -19.41 -12.00 -2.72
C SER A 74 -20.45 -11.10 -2.03
N ASP A 75 -21.53 -11.65 -1.50
CA ASP A 75 -22.62 -10.92 -0.84
C ASP A 75 -22.18 -10.19 0.44
N LEU A 76 -21.02 -10.52 1.01
CA LEU A 76 -20.48 -9.81 2.19
C LEU A 76 -20.20 -8.33 1.91
N PHE A 77 -19.95 -7.94 0.66
CA PHE A 77 -19.82 -6.53 0.28
C PHE A 77 -21.09 -5.70 0.55
N LEU A 78 -22.23 -6.32 0.74
CA LEU A 78 -23.48 -5.67 1.09
C LEU A 78 -23.63 -5.43 2.60
N GLN A 79 -22.73 -5.95 3.42
CA GLN A 79 -22.78 -5.82 4.87
C GLN A 79 -22.02 -4.59 5.34
N GLU A 80 -22.66 -3.74 6.12
CA GLU A 80 -22.07 -2.53 6.71
C GLU A 80 -20.83 -2.86 7.53
N SER A 81 -20.83 -3.97 8.27
CA SER A 81 -19.68 -4.40 9.08
C SER A 81 -18.40 -4.62 8.26
N LEU A 82 -18.52 -5.14 7.03
CA LEU A 82 -17.37 -5.27 6.13
C LEU A 82 -16.90 -3.92 5.62
N LEU A 83 -17.84 -3.05 5.24
CA LEU A 83 -17.53 -1.70 4.75
C LEU A 83 -16.87 -0.86 5.83
N ASP A 84 -17.39 -0.88 7.05
CA ASP A 84 -16.78 -0.20 8.20
C ASP A 84 -15.40 -0.76 8.53
N GLY A 85 -15.23 -2.06 8.45
CA GLY A 85 -13.94 -2.72 8.65
C GLY A 85 -12.92 -2.28 7.61
N ALA A 86 -13.31 -2.21 6.34
CA ALA A 86 -12.45 -1.77 5.24
C ALA A 86 -12.05 -0.29 5.40
N GLU A 87 -13.00 0.58 5.76
CA GLU A 87 -12.73 2.00 6.01
C GLU A 87 -11.74 2.18 7.17
N LYS A 88 -11.96 1.50 8.28
CA LYS A 88 -11.04 1.55 9.44
C LYS A 88 -9.64 1.06 9.07
N ALA A 89 -9.54 -0.03 8.31
CA ALA A 89 -8.25 -0.55 7.85
C ALA A 89 -7.54 0.44 6.91
N LEU A 90 -8.29 1.09 6.01
CA LEU A 90 -7.75 2.10 5.11
C LEU A 90 -7.24 3.33 5.87
N VAL A 91 -8.00 3.82 6.84
CA VAL A 91 -7.58 4.95 7.69
C VAL A 91 -6.32 4.60 8.45
N ALA A 92 -6.26 3.43 9.08
CA ALA A 92 -5.07 2.98 9.80
C ALA A 92 -3.84 2.86 8.89
N LEU A 93 -4.02 2.34 7.66
CA LEU A 93 -2.94 2.25 6.66
C LEU A 93 -2.47 3.64 6.25
N THR A 94 -3.38 4.57 6.01
CA THR A 94 -3.08 5.97 5.67
C THR A 94 -2.29 6.65 6.79
N GLU A 95 -2.70 6.47 8.05
CA GLU A 95 -1.96 7.01 9.20
C GLU A 95 -0.55 6.44 9.31
N SER A 96 -0.36 5.15 8.99
CA SER A 96 0.96 4.52 9.02
C SER A 96 1.93 5.09 7.98
N THR A 97 1.43 5.75 6.94
CA THR A 97 2.24 6.36 5.87
C THR A 97 2.48 7.86 6.03
N ARG A 98 1.83 8.50 7.01
CA ARG A 98 1.80 9.97 7.15
C ARG A 98 3.18 10.63 7.14
N ASP A 99 4.14 10.05 7.84
CA ASP A 99 5.50 10.59 8.01
C ASP A 99 6.51 9.91 7.07
N ARG A 100 6.03 9.20 6.06
CA ARG A 100 6.86 8.49 5.10
C ARG A 100 6.83 9.18 3.74
N ASN A 101 8.01 9.45 3.20
CA ASN A 101 8.14 10.05 1.86
C ASN A 101 7.91 8.97 0.79
N MET A 102 6.71 8.43 0.74
CA MET A 102 6.30 7.45 -0.25
C MET A 102 4.80 7.58 -0.54
N VAL A 103 4.40 7.14 -1.71
CA VAL A 103 3.01 7.04 -2.14
C VAL A 103 2.61 5.56 -2.14
N VAL A 104 1.43 5.25 -1.59
CA VAL A 104 0.85 3.91 -1.59
C VAL A 104 -0.53 3.94 -2.23
#